data_d1919522162aefe7e1dd9c604d8cc7ff
#
_entry.id   d1919522162aefe7e1dd9c604d8cc7ff
#
_cell.length_a   1.000
_cell.length_b   1.000
_cell.length_c   1.000
_cell.angle_alpha   90.00
_cell.angle_beta   90.00
_cell.angle_gamma   90.00
#
_symmetry.space_group_name_H-M   'P 1'
#
loop_
_entity.id
_entity.type
_entity.pdbx_description
1 polymer ?
#
loop_
_entity_poly.entity_id
_entity_poly.type
_entity_poly.pdbx_seq_one_letter_code
_entity_poly.pdbx_strand_id
1 'polypeptide(L)'
;MNSLVKNRVFVLLLLVAVSALALAACGSSEEEKEGIVEGEPVALGSLEYNVLFTRPLNIDDVEDSQYLVGQPDPDPGTAYIGVFIKIKNTSEDEAHTLPTSFELVDTKGNTFENIPSESIYALKPGMEVGEEDDVPAIDSAAQVGPIQGSMLLFKMNDEAMENRPVQLVINGEDGPATVDIDL
;
A
#
# COMPACT_ATOMS: atom_id res chain seq x y z
N MET A 1 37.68 -32.05 -49.00
CA MET A 1 37.63 -32.25 -47.55
C MET A 1 37.50 -30.95 -46.74
N ASN A 2 37.27 -29.79 -47.35
CA ASN A 2 37.21 -28.47 -46.65
C ASN A 2 35.82 -27.83 -46.53
N SER A 3 34.79 -28.40 -47.17
CA SER A 3 33.46 -27.80 -47.19
C SER A 3 32.62 -28.21 -45.95
N LEU A 4 32.76 -29.40 -45.44
CA LEU A 4 32.03 -29.95 -44.29
C LEU A 4 32.44 -29.32 -42.95
N VAL A 5 33.70 -28.89 -42.83
CA VAL A 5 34.20 -28.26 -41.59
C VAL A 5 33.70 -26.81 -41.47
N LYS A 6 33.63 -26.08 -42.60
CA LYS A 6 33.08 -24.70 -42.61
C LYS A 6 31.62 -24.64 -42.22
N ASN A 7 30.78 -25.60 -42.66
CA ASN A 7 29.39 -25.61 -42.33
C ASN A 7 29.14 -25.96 -40.84
N ARG A 8 29.97 -26.84 -40.24
CA ARG A 8 29.84 -27.19 -38.80
C ARG A 8 30.26 -26.04 -37.87
N VAL A 9 31.29 -25.26 -38.26
CA VAL A 9 31.71 -24.08 -37.49
C VAL A 9 30.67 -22.97 -37.58
N PHE A 10 30.02 -22.79 -38.77
CA PHE A 10 28.98 -21.77 -38.96
C PHE A 10 27.72 -22.11 -38.19
N VAL A 11 27.31 -23.38 -38.11
CA VAL A 11 26.16 -23.83 -37.31
C VAL A 11 26.44 -23.73 -35.83
N LEU A 12 27.65 -24.01 -35.35
CA LEU A 12 28.04 -23.84 -33.95
C LEU A 12 28.10 -22.35 -33.55
N LEU A 13 28.54 -21.45 -34.41
CA LEU A 13 28.53 -20.00 -34.18
C LEU A 13 27.10 -19.42 -34.16
N LEU A 14 26.18 -19.96 -34.97
CA LEU A 14 24.76 -19.54 -34.95
C LEU A 14 24.02 -20.02 -33.68
N LEU A 15 24.38 -21.21 -33.16
CA LEU A 15 23.78 -21.75 -31.92
C LEU A 15 24.25 -20.99 -30.66
N VAL A 16 25.49 -20.48 -30.67
CA VAL A 16 25.98 -19.63 -29.54
C VAL A 16 25.40 -18.23 -29.58
N ALA A 17 25.10 -17.69 -30.77
CA ALA A 17 24.49 -16.35 -30.90
C ALA A 17 22.99 -16.32 -30.46
N VAL A 18 22.26 -17.43 -30.60
CA VAL A 18 20.85 -17.53 -30.20
C VAL A 18 20.73 -17.69 -28.68
N SER A 19 21.69 -18.32 -28.02
CA SER A 19 21.67 -18.45 -26.54
C SER A 19 22.04 -17.16 -25.78
N ALA A 20 22.66 -16.17 -26.46
CA ALA A 20 23.01 -14.90 -25.82
C ALA A 20 21.84 -13.87 -25.82
N LEU A 21 20.80 -14.09 -26.60
CA LEU A 21 19.63 -13.20 -26.65
C LEU A 21 18.53 -13.55 -25.64
N ALA A 22 18.63 -14.67 -24.95
CA ALA A 22 17.62 -15.10 -23.96
C ALA A 22 17.86 -14.56 -22.54
N LEU A 23 18.95 -13.80 -22.29
CA LEU A 23 19.32 -13.28 -20.97
C LEU A 23 19.06 -11.78 -20.78
N ALA A 24 18.41 -11.11 -21.75
CA ALA A 24 18.10 -9.68 -21.66
C ALA A 24 16.63 -9.39 -21.35
N ALA A 25 15.85 -10.38 -20.87
CA ALA A 25 14.46 -10.20 -20.42
C ALA A 25 14.34 -10.36 -18.90
N CYS A 26 15.32 -9.85 -18.13
CA CYS A 26 15.04 -9.43 -16.75
C CYS A 26 14.51 -8.00 -16.84
N GLY A 27 13.25 -7.85 -17.21
CA GLY A 27 12.46 -6.72 -16.76
C GLY A 27 12.45 -6.83 -15.24
N SER A 28 12.77 -5.76 -14.53
CA SER A 28 12.46 -5.59 -13.12
C SER A 28 10.94 -5.77 -13.00
N SER A 29 10.48 -6.97 -12.72
CA SER A 29 9.15 -7.17 -12.18
C SER A 29 9.21 -6.50 -10.81
N GLU A 30 8.49 -5.41 -10.64
CA GLU A 30 8.17 -4.87 -9.32
C GLU A 30 7.59 -6.06 -8.55
N GLU A 31 8.32 -6.56 -7.55
CA GLU A 31 7.86 -7.70 -6.77
C GLU A 31 6.81 -7.19 -5.78
N GLU A 32 5.58 -7.66 -5.96
CA GLU A 32 4.53 -7.42 -4.98
C GLU A 32 4.92 -8.05 -3.63
N LYS A 33 4.86 -7.26 -2.56
CA LYS A 33 5.14 -7.71 -1.19
C LYS A 33 3.83 -8.17 -0.56
N GLU A 34 3.70 -9.48 -0.38
CA GLU A 34 2.50 -10.14 0.15
C GLU A 34 2.76 -10.80 1.52
N GLY A 35 1.68 -11.16 2.21
CA GLY A 35 1.76 -11.90 3.48
C GLY A 35 2.16 -11.04 4.68
N ILE A 36 2.03 -9.73 4.57
CA ILE A 36 2.25 -8.76 5.64
C ILE A 36 0.95 -8.65 6.44
N VAL A 37 1.04 -8.58 7.76
CA VAL A 37 -0.12 -8.40 8.64
C VAL A 37 -0.05 -7.08 9.40
N GLU A 38 -1.17 -6.65 9.98
CA GLU A 38 -1.21 -5.48 10.86
C GLU A 38 -0.12 -5.56 11.95
N GLY A 39 0.55 -4.43 12.20
CA GLY A 39 1.67 -4.31 13.13
C GLY A 39 3.04 -4.64 12.52
N GLU A 40 3.11 -5.22 11.33
CA GLU A 40 4.37 -5.49 10.63
C GLU A 40 4.73 -4.32 9.69
N PRO A 41 5.92 -3.72 9.82
CA PRO A 41 6.35 -2.67 8.90
C PRO A 41 6.74 -3.25 7.54
N VAL A 42 6.43 -2.50 6.47
CA VAL A 42 6.87 -2.77 5.11
C VAL A 42 7.52 -1.54 4.48
N ALA A 43 8.72 -1.71 3.96
CA ALA A 43 9.42 -0.66 3.22
C ALA A 43 9.03 -0.73 1.73
N LEU A 44 8.66 0.41 1.14
CA LEU A 44 8.40 0.60 -0.28
C LEU A 44 9.23 1.81 -0.75
N GLY A 45 10.36 1.54 -1.35
CA GLY A 45 11.40 2.56 -1.57
C GLY A 45 11.94 3.08 -0.24
N SER A 46 12.00 4.38 -0.10
CA SER A 46 12.45 5.06 1.12
C SER A 46 11.33 5.26 2.15
N LEU A 47 10.10 4.89 1.85
CA LEU A 47 8.99 4.99 2.78
C LEU A 47 8.70 3.65 3.46
N GLU A 48 8.76 3.63 4.78
CA GLU A 48 8.34 2.50 5.60
C GLU A 48 6.92 2.73 6.12
N TYR A 49 6.03 1.79 5.84
CA TYR A 49 4.61 1.81 6.23
C TYR A 49 4.37 0.79 7.35
N ASN A 50 3.61 1.18 8.36
CA ASN A 50 3.16 0.27 9.42
C ASN A 50 1.67 0.49 9.68
N VAL A 51 0.84 -0.44 9.24
CA VAL A 51 -0.59 -0.48 9.57
C VAL A 51 -0.71 -0.96 11.00
N LEU A 52 -1.15 -0.09 11.90
CA LEU A 52 -1.20 -0.38 13.34
C LEU A 52 -2.38 -1.29 13.68
N PHE A 53 -3.55 -0.95 13.17
CA PHE A 53 -4.78 -1.71 13.27
C PHE A 53 -5.88 -1.08 12.43
N THR A 54 -6.95 -1.84 12.21
CA THR A 54 -8.13 -1.46 11.44
C THR A 54 -9.38 -1.72 12.28
N ARG A 55 -10.39 -0.86 12.16
CA ARG A 55 -11.69 -1.08 12.80
C ARG A 55 -12.84 -0.38 12.10
N PRO A 56 -14.06 -0.90 12.18
CA PRO A 56 -15.25 -0.14 11.85
C PRO A 56 -15.40 1.07 12.81
N LEU A 57 -15.90 2.18 12.26
CA LEU A 57 -16.16 3.43 12.99
C LEU A 57 -17.67 3.67 13.07
N ASN A 58 -18.15 4.03 14.26
CA ASN A 58 -19.55 4.32 14.52
C ASN A 58 -19.77 5.84 14.67
N ILE A 59 -20.58 6.43 13.80
CA ILE A 59 -20.87 7.88 13.83
C ILE A 59 -21.61 8.32 15.11
N ASP A 60 -22.34 7.41 15.74
CA ASP A 60 -23.05 7.66 17.01
C ASP A 60 -22.16 7.54 18.25
N ASP A 61 -20.93 7.03 18.08
CA ASP A 61 -19.95 6.95 19.16
C ASP A 61 -19.17 8.26 19.29
N VAL A 62 -19.05 8.76 20.53
CA VAL A 62 -18.39 10.05 20.81
C VAL A 62 -16.90 10.03 20.47
N GLU A 63 -16.23 8.89 20.66
CA GLU A 63 -14.81 8.77 20.34
C GLU A 63 -14.61 8.66 18.81
N ASP A 64 -15.49 7.92 18.12
CA ASP A 64 -15.40 7.73 16.67
C ASP A 64 -15.83 8.95 15.88
N SER A 65 -16.75 9.76 16.40
CA SER A 65 -17.27 10.97 15.74
C SER A 65 -16.14 11.94 15.34
N GLN A 66 -15.03 12.00 16.10
CA GLN A 66 -13.89 12.84 15.78
C GLN A 66 -13.11 12.35 14.52
N TYR A 67 -13.20 11.07 14.18
CA TYR A 67 -12.62 10.47 12.97
C TYR A 67 -13.52 10.64 11.76
N LEU A 68 -14.84 10.84 11.98
CA LEU A 68 -15.88 10.93 10.96
C LEU A 68 -16.36 12.36 10.68
N VAL A 69 -15.56 13.37 11.05
CA VAL A 69 -15.88 14.77 10.80
C VAL A 69 -16.17 15.00 9.32
N GLY A 70 -17.33 15.63 9.01
CA GLY A 70 -17.76 15.91 7.65
C GLY A 70 -18.38 14.74 6.90
N GLN A 71 -18.42 13.53 7.51
CA GLN A 71 -19.06 12.38 6.88
C GLN A 71 -20.57 12.34 7.19
N PRO A 72 -21.43 11.99 6.20
CA PRO A 72 -22.85 11.74 6.44
C PRO A 72 -23.05 10.39 7.16
N ASP A 73 -24.27 10.15 7.64
CA ASP A 73 -24.64 8.81 8.12
C ASP A 73 -24.40 7.78 7.00
N PRO A 74 -23.83 6.60 7.31
CA PRO A 74 -23.61 5.56 6.33
C PRO A 74 -24.95 5.02 5.80
N ASP A 75 -24.98 4.65 4.51
CA ASP A 75 -26.16 3.99 3.95
C ASP A 75 -26.42 2.63 4.65
N PRO A 76 -27.67 2.17 4.74
CA PRO A 76 -27.96 0.85 5.29
C PRO A 76 -27.14 -0.26 4.62
N GLY A 77 -26.50 -1.11 5.42
CA GLY A 77 -25.63 -2.18 4.92
C GLY A 77 -24.23 -1.70 4.48
N THR A 78 -23.81 -0.53 4.95
CA THR A 78 -22.44 -0.03 4.77
C THR A 78 -21.88 0.48 6.10
N ALA A 79 -20.56 0.46 6.23
CA ALA A 79 -19.85 1.00 7.38
C ALA A 79 -18.64 1.83 6.96
N TYR A 80 -18.23 2.76 7.81
CA TYR A 80 -16.96 3.42 7.73
C TYR A 80 -15.89 2.56 8.39
N ILE A 81 -14.74 2.43 7.70
CA ILE A 81 -13.59 1.68 8.18
C ILE A 81 -12.43 2.65 8.33
N GLY A 82 -11.86 2.71 9.52
CA GLY A 82 -10.64 3.45 9.81
C GLY A 82 -9.44 2.52 9.80
N VAL A 83 -8.47 2.78 8.92
CA VAL A 83 -7.16 2.12 8.91
C VAL A 83 -6.15 3.10 9.51
N PHE A 84 -5.55 2.73 10.63
CA PHE A 84 -4.59 3.58 11.35
C PHE A 84 -3.16 3.16 11.01
N ILE A 85 -2.39 4.10 10.48
CA ILE A 85 -1.08 3.83 9.89
C ILE A 85 -0.02 4.83 10.38
N LYS A 86 1.20 4.33 10.52
CA LYS A 86 2.41 5.15 10.64
C LYS A 86 3.23 5.00 9.37
N ILE A 87 3.85 6.09 8.96
CA ILE A 87 4.75 6.10 7.81
C ILE A 87 6.01 6.84 8.25
N LYS A 88 7.17 6.33 7.84
CA LYS A 88 8.45 6.97 8.07
C LYS A 88 9.20 7.12 6.75
N ASN A 89 9.71 8.30 6.48
CA ASN A 89 10.71 8.49 5.45
C ASN A 89 12.08 8.11 6.04
N THR A 90 12.72 7.11 5.46
CA THR A 90 14.05 6.63 5.89
C THR A 90 15.20 7.24 5.10
N SER A 91 14.91 8.13 4.14
CA SER A 91 15.91 8.89 3.39
C SER A 91 16.45 10.04 4.26
N GLU A 92 17.77 10.19 4.26
CA GLU A 92 18.48 11.26 4.98
C GLU A 92 18.61 12.55 4.16
N ASP A 93 18.24 12.54 2.87
CA ASP A 93 18.53 13.62 1.91
C ASP A 93 17.42 13.89 0.90
N GLU A 94 16.31 13.14 0.93
CA GLU A 94 15.20 13.32 -0.01
C GLU A 94 13.83 13.23 0.66
N ALA A 95 12.93 14.14 0.29
CA ALA A 95 11.52 14.04 0.60
C ALA A 95 10.82 13.11 -0.40
N HIS A 96 9.86 12.32 0.08
CA HIS A 96 9.09 11.37 -0.75
C HIS A 96 7.60 11.66 -0.68
N THR A 97 6.90 11.46 -1.80
CA THR A 97 5.45 11.69 -1.88
C THR A 97 4.70 10.39 -1.64
N LEU A 98 3.69 10.42 -0.78
CA LEU A 98 2.80 9.29 -0.54
C LEU A 98 1.98 8.94 -1.79
N PRO A 99 1.52 7.69 -1.93
CA PRO A 99 0.50 7.33 -2.93
C PRO A 99 -0.69 8.30 -2.88
N THR A 100 -1.27 8.58 -4.04
CA THR A 100 -2.45 9.46 -4.15
C THR A 100 -3.75 8.75 -3.79
N SER A 101 -3.73 7.41 -3.73
CA SER A 101 -4.85 6.56 -3.30
C SER A 101 -4.33 5.31 -2.59
N PHE A 102 -5.17 4.80 -1.71
CA PHE A 102 -5.03 3.50 -1.03
C PHE A 102 -6.32 2.73 -1.26
N GLU A 103 -6.23 1.42 -1.32
CA GLU A 103 -7.38 0.57 -1.63
C GLU A 103 -7.53 -0.55 -0.61
N LEU A 104 -8.77 -0.86 -0.22
CA LEU A 104 -9.10 -2.11 0.44
C LEU A 104 -9.65 -3.09 -0.60
N VAL A 105 -9.16 -4.33 -0.57
CA VAL A 105 -9.58 -5.39 -1.50
C VAL A 105 -10.03 -6.60 -0.70
N ASP A 106 -11.23 -7.11 -0.99
CA ASP A 106 -11.75 -8.34 -0.38
C ASP A 106 -11.35 -9.59 -1.18
N THR A 107 -11.58 -10.78 -0.63
CA THR A 107 -11.24 -12.06 -1.31
C THR A 107 -12.03 -12.34 -2.59
N LYS A 108 -13.06 -11.55 -2.90
CA LYS A 108 -13.79 -11.62 -4.17
C LYS A 108 -13.25 -10.65 -5.21
N GLY A 109 -12.27 -9.81 -4.85
CA GLY A 109 -11.68 -8.80 -5.71
C GLY A 109 -12.50 -7.51 -5.79
N ASN A 110 -13.44 -7.26 -4.87
CA ASN A 110 -14.08 -5.95 -4.76
C ASN A 110 -13.09 -4.96 -4.16
N THR A 111 -12.98 -3.79 -4.78
CA THR A 111 -12.04 -2.72 -4.41
C THR A 111 -12.79 -1.53 -3.84
N PHE A 112 -12.26 -0.96 -2.76
CA PHE A 112 -12.77 0.21 -2.07
C PHE A 112 -11.64 1.22 -1.92
N GLU A 113 -11.72 2.36 -2.61
CA GLU A 113 -10.74 3.44 -2.46
C GLU A 113 -10.96 4.21 -1.16
N ASN A 114 -9.88 4.78 -0.62
CA ASN A 114 -9.99 5.68 0.51
C ASN A 114 -10.80 6.92 0.15
N ILE A 115 -11.66 7.38 1.05
CA ILE A 115 -12.48 8.56 0.88
C ILE A 115 -11.86 9.78 1.59
N PRO A 116 -12.11 11.02 1.09
CA PRO A 116 -11.66 12.23 1.76
C PRO A 116 -12.20 12.34 3.17
N SER A 117 -11.38 12.80 4.12
CA SER A 117 -11.77 13.05 5.50
C SER A 117 -11.34 14.45 5.95
N GLU A 118 -12.22 15.15 6.67
CA GLU A 118 -11.95 16.44 7.32
C GLU A 118 -11.41 16.30 8.75
N SER A 119 -11.25 15.06 9.23
CA SER A 119 -10.69 14.79 10.55
C SER A 119 -9.25 15.29 10.67
N ILE A 120 -8.90 15.85 11.83
CA ILE A 120 -7.53 16.25 12.15
C ILE A 120 -6.57 15.06 12.30
N TYR A 121 -7.11 13.84 12.33
CA TYR A 121 -6.36 12.57 12.38
C TYR A 121 -6.12 11.97 11.00
N ALA A 122 -6.75 12.55 9.94
CA ALA A 122 -6.70 11.97 8.61
C ALA A 122 -5.30 12.02 7.98
N LEU A 123 -4.87 10.90 7.41
CA LEU A 123 -3.78 10.87 6.44
C LEU A 123 -4.24 11.61 5.17
N LYS A 124 -3.36 12.39 4.58
CA LYS A 124 -3.61 13.05 3.29
C LYS A 124 -2.85 12.31 2.19
N PRO A 125 -3.52 11.47 1.38
CA PRO A 125 -2.87 10.85 0.23
C PRO A 125 -2.21 11.89 -0.68
N GLY A 126 -1.06 11.56 -1.24
CA GLY A 126 -0.29 12.45 -2.08
C GLY A 126 0.47 13.57 -1.34
N MET A 127 0.49 13.58 0.00
CA MET A 127 1.33 14.53 0.75
C MET A 127 2.81 14.16 0.63
N GLU A 128 3.67 15.17 0.76
CA GLU A 128 5.11 15.01 0.86
C GLU A 128 5.51 14.71 2.31
N VAL A 129 6.40 13.76 2.49
CA VAL A 129 7.05 13.41 3.77
C VAL A 129 8.50 13.81 3.67
N GLY A 130 8.92 14.77 4.50
CA GLY A 130 10.27 15.31 4.51
C GLY A 130 11.33 14.27 4.85
N GLU A 131 12.61 14.66 4.74
CA GLU A 131 13.78 13.84 5.11
C GLU A 131 13.66 13.39 6.58
N GLU A 132 13.79 12.08 6.83
CA GLU A 132 13.69 11.47 8.17
C GLU A 132 12.37 11.75 8.93
N ASP A 133 11.37 12.37 8.27
CA ASP A 133 10.09 12.72 8.89
C ASP A 133 9.20 11.48 9.13
N ASP A 134 8.38 11.59 10.16
CA ASP A 134 7.34 10.63 10.53
C ASP A 134 5.93 11.16 10.19
N VAL A 135 5.04 10.25 9.80
CA VAL A 135 3.61 10.50 9.70
C VAL A 135 2.89 9.53 10.64
N PRO A 136 2.12 10.03 11.61
CA PRO A 136 1.81 11.43 11.89
C PRO A 136 3.02 12.21 12.43
N ALA A 137 3.11 13.48 12.04
CA ALA A 137 4.16 14.38 12.49
C ALA A 137 4.18 14.49 14.02
N ILE A 138 5.37 14.71 14.58
CA ILE A 138 5.58 14.90 16.03
C ILE A 138 4.66 16.04 16.53
N ASP A 139 4.07 15.86 17.71
CA ASP A 139 3.14 16.79 18.37
C ASP A 139 1.83 17.08 17.60
N SER A 140 1.58 16.37 16.49
CA SER A 140 0.29 16.45 15.79
C SER A 140 -0.85 15.76 16.58
N ALA A 141 -2.10 16.14 16.32
CA ALA A 141 -3.25 15.49 16.94
C ALA A 141 -3.26 13.95 16.72
N ALA A 142 -2.88 13.49 15.55
CA ALA A 142 -2.81 12.07 15.22
C ALA A 142 -1.68 11.33 15.94
N GLN A 143 -0.61 12.04 16.34
CA GLN A 143 0.51 11.44 17.08
C GLN A 143 0.23 11.36 18.59
N VAL A 144 -0.42 12.41 19.17
CA VAL A 144 -0.70 12.46 20.62
C VAL A 144 -2.13 12.01 20.98
N GLY A 145 -2.97 11.72 19.99
CA GLY A 145 -4.35 11.31 20.17
C GLY A 145 -4.52 9.92 20.79
N PRO A 146 -5.76 9.48 21.00
CA PRO A 146 -6.08 8.16 21.55
C PRO A 146 -5.46 7.02 20.72
N ILE A 147 -5.46 7.20 19.40
CA ILE A 147 -4.81 6.31 18.45
C ILE A 147 -3.63 7.05 17.86
N GLN A 148 -2.43 6.53 18.15
CA GLN A 148 -1.18 7.15 17.71
C GLN A 148 -0.81 6.74 16.28
N GLY A 149 -1.65 7.14 15.31
CA GLY A 149 -1.50 6.86 13.89
C GLY A 149 -2.34 7.83 13.05
N SER A 150 -1.94 8.07 11.82
CA SER A 150 -2.78 8.78 10.84
C SER A 150 -3.83 7.84 10.29
N MET A 151 -5.05 8.34 10.03
CA MET A 151 -6.18 7.53 9.61
C MET A 151 -6.43 7.66 8.10
N LEU A 152 -6.50 6.53 7.41
CA LEU A 152 -7.16 6.38 6.12
C LEU A 152 -8.61 5.99 6.38
N LEU A 153 -9.56 6.68 5.73
CA LEU A 153 -10.99 6.41 5.87
C LEU A 153 -11.52 5.73 4.61
N PHE A 154 -12.26 4.64 4.81
CA PHE A 154 -12.93 3.89 3.75
C PHE A 154 -14.40 3.75 4.04
N LYS A 155 -15.20 3.41 3.02
CA LYS A 155 -16.60 3.00 3.15
C LYS A 155 -16.77 1.65 2.47
N MET A 156 -17.18 0.65 3.23
CA MET A 156 -17.37 -0.72 2.74
C MET A 156 -18.81 -1.17 2.98
N ASN A 157 -19.30 -2.11 2.17
CA ASN A 157 -20.57 -2.79 2.46
C ASN A 157 -20.33 -4.01 3.36
N ASP A 158 -21.39 -4.41 4.09
CA ASP A 158 -21.33 -5.51 5.06
C ASP A 158 -20.87 -6.84 4.41
N GLU A 159 -21.29 -7.11 3.16
CA GLU A 159 -20.91 -8.33 2.46
C GLU A 159 -19.38 -8.38 2.19
N ALA A 160 -18.78 -7.26 1.80
CA ALA A 160 -17.34 -7.20 1.55
C ALA A 160 -16.53 -7.37 2.84
N MET A 161 -17.01 -6.86 3.97
CA MET A 161 -16.37 -7.06 5.27
C MET A 161 -16.38 -8.52 5.74
N GLU A 162 -17.32 -9.35 5.25
CA GLU A 162 -17.36 -10.78 5.51
C GLU A 162 -16.44 -11.61 4.57
N ASN A 163 -16.00 -11.03 3.46
CA ASN A 163 -15.11 -11.69 2.49
C ASN A 163 -13.63 -11.56 2.90
N ARG A 164 -13.23 -12.21 3.97
CA ARG A 164 -11.91 -12.11 4.61
C ARG A 164 -10.87 -13.09 4.04
N PRO A 165 -9.55 -12.77 4.10
CA PRO A 165 -9.01 -11.51 4.60
C PRO A 165 -9.33 -10.33 3.69
N VAL A 166 -9.52 -9.15 4.27
CA VAL A 166 -9.51 -7.90 3.53
C VAL A 166 -8.07 -7.38 3.55
N GLN A 167 -7.60 -6.84 2.43
CA GLN A 167 -6.22 -6.40 2.26
C GLN A 167 -6.16 -4.91 1.98
N LEU A 168 -5.25 -4.20 2.65
CA LEU A 168 -4.85 -2.85 2.25
C LEU A 168 -3.78 -2.93 1.19
N VAL A 169 -4.03 -2.34 0.03
CA VAL A 169 -3.06 -2.20 -1.07
C VAL A 169 -2.39 -0.83 -0.98
N ILE A 170 -1.07 -0.84 -0.95
CA ILE A 170 -0.21 0.35 -0.92
C ILE A 170 0.66 0.34 -2.18
N ASN A 171 0.44 1.29 -3.07
CA ASN A 171 1.21 1.43 -4.31
C ASN A 171 2.45 2.30 -4.05
N GLY A 172 3.58 1.69 -3.72
CA GLY A 172 4.84 2.38 -3.46
C GLY A 172 5.76 2.47 -4.68
N GLU A 173 6.94 3.07 -4.50
CA GLU A 173 7.93 3.28 -5.57
C GLU A 173 8.52 1.97 -6.10
N ASP A 174 8.70 0.97 -5.24
CA ASP A 174 9.29 -0.35 -5.60
C ASP A 174 8.22 -1.40 -5.96
N GLY A 175 7.00 -0.98 -6.22
CA GLY A 175 5.87 -1.86 -6.48
C GLY A 175 4.84 -1.86 -5.34
N PRO A 176 3.75 -2.62 -5.48
CA PRO A 176 2.70 -2.67 -4.48
C PRO A 176 3.07 -3.57 -3.30
N ALA A 177 2.50 -3.25 -2.14
CA ALA A 177 2.42 -4.17 -1.00
C ALA A 177 0.98 -4.40 -0.61
N THR A 178 0.68 -5.62 -0.17
CA THR A 178 -0.62 -5.99 0.40
C THR A 178 -0.46 -6.33 1.89
N VAL A 179 -1.27 -5.68 2.73
CA VAL A 179 -1.30 -5.90 4.18
C VAL A 179 -2.65 -6.49 4.55
N ASP A 180 -2.65 -7.69 5.12
CA ASP A 180 -3.87 -8.32 5.65
C ASP A 180 -4.35 -7.54 6.87
N ILE A 181 -5.57 -7.02 6.82
CA ILE A 181 -6.17 -6.24 7.90
C ILE A 181 -7.17 -7.07 8.71
N ASP A 182 -7.22 -6.83 10.02
CA ASP A 182 -8.11 -7.54 10.95
C ASP A 182 -9.40 -6.72 11.17
N LEU A 183 -10.47 -7.08 10.44
CA LEU A 183 -11.79 -6.45 10.47
C LEU A 183 -12.81 -7.31 11.20
#